data_c5e79a1365cbdd0b685a6c3071680eaf
#
_entry.id   c5e79a1365cbdd0b685a6c3071680eaf
#
_cell.length_a   1.000
_cell.length_b   1.000
_cell.length_c   1.000
_cell.angle_alpha   90.00
_cell.angle_beta   90.00
_cell.angle_gamma   90.00
#
_symmetry.space_group_name_H-M   'P 1'
#
loop_
_entity.id
_entity.type
_entity.pdbx_description
1 polymer ?
#
loop_
_entity_poly.entity_id
_entity_poly.type
_entity_poly.pdbx_seq_one_letter_code
_entity_poly.pdbx_strand_id
1 'polypeptide(L)'
;WDERPDEDVFDDMLMHIDGWLCEIKDVAIRGGLHTLGEQPTSETRIDLVLAMLRARQLWGGETATPGLREALGLSEQGDETRHTVDTIEQHARTLLTNLDANNWDSTTIPTITTDLPDTANPTTVARILQFAAEEIIPRLEQTPREITHILHALDGGFIEAGPSGSPMRGLINVLPTGRNFYSVDPKSLPSRLAWETGQLLADSLIERYQADHDGNYPTSVGISAWGTSAMRTSGDDIAEVFALLGVRPLWDEASRRVIDLEVIPLEELGRPRIDVTVRISGFFRDAFPHVLGLLDDAVQMVANLDEPLDQNYVRAHALDDGAEHVRRIFGSKPGTYGAGLLQLIESGNWRDDHDLAAVYTAWGGYAYGRGLDGVEAADDMRTAYKRIQVAAKNVDSTEHDIADSDDYFQFHGGMVATVRALTGQDPDAFIGDST
;
A
#
# COMPACT_ATOMS: atom_id res chain seq x y z
N TRP A 1 -0.21 7.26 35.17
CA TRP A 1 -1.34 6.28 35.34
C TRP A 1 -1.27 5.58 36.72
N ASP A 2 -0.83 6.29 37.75
CA ASP A 2 -0.74 5.72 39.08
C ASP A 2 -2.06 5.72 39.89
N GLU A 3 -3.10 6.38 39.37
CA GLU A 3 -4.47 6.30 39.90
C GLU A 3 -5.46 6.14 38.73
N ARG A 4 -6.16 5.02 38.66
CA ARG A 4 -7.30 4.87 37.75
C ARG A 4 -8.34 5.93 38.07
N PRO A 5 -8.83 6.70 37.06
CA PRO A 5 -9.98 7.58 37.29
C PRO A 5 -11.18 6.77 37.80
N ASP A 6 -12.09 7.45 38.51
CA ASP A 6 -13.39 6.88 38.85
C ASP A 6 -14.03 6.25 37.61
N GLU A 7 -14.65 5.08 37.74
CA GLU A 7 -15.15 4.29 36.61
C GLU A 7 -16.07 5.10 35.70
N ASP A 8 -16.91 5.96 36.28
CA ASP A 8 -17.79 6.86 35.54
C ASP A 8 -17.02 7.94 34.73
N VAL A 9 -15.88 8.43 35.23
CA VAL A 9 -15.01 9.40 34.55
C VAL A 9 -14.23 8.71 33.42
N PHE A 10 -13.83 7.46 33.62
CA PHE A 10 -13.13 6.69 32.61
C PHE A 10 -14.03 6.36 31.42
N ASP A 11 -15.26 5.94 31.67
CA ASP A 11 -16.26 5.67 30.63
C ASP A 11 -16.64 6.93 29.84
N ASP A 12 -16.77 8.08 30.53
CA ASP A 12 -17.02 9.37 29.86
C ASP A 12 -15.83 9.79 28.99
N MET A 13 -14.59 9.58 29.43
CA MET A 13 -13.39 9.82 28.63
C MET A 13 -13.29 8.88 27.43
N LEU A 14 -13.67 7.61 27.57
CA LEU A 14 -13.69 6.64 26.47
C LEU A 14 -14.73 7.06 25.41
N MET A 15 -15.93 7.47 25.83
CA MET A 15 -16.97 7.96 24.91
C MET A 15 -16.54 9.24 24.18
N HIS A 16 -15.77 10.12 24.85
CA HIS A 16 -15.25 11.32 24.21
C HIS A 16 -14.13 10.99 23.19
N ILE A 17 -13.27 10.03 23.51
CA ILE A 17 -12.21 9.54 22.59
C ILE A 17 -12.85 8.87 21.38
N ASP A 18 -13.88 8.03 21.58
CA ASP A 18 -14.61 7.39 20.49
C ASP A 18 -15.29 8.42 19.58
N GLY A 19 -15.93 9.44 20.18
CA GLY A 19 -16.51 10.57 19.43
C GLY A 19 -15.47 11.35 18.61
N TRP A 20 -14.28 11.57 19.17
CA TRP A 20 -13.16 12.23 18.48
C TRP A 20 -12.60 11.38 17.34
N LEU A 21 -12.47 10.07 17.54
CA LEU A 21 -12.04 9.14 16.49
C LEU A 21 -13.05 9.11 15.35
N CYS A 22 -14.35 9.13 15.65
CA CYS A 22 -15.39 9.23 14.63
C CYS A 22 -15.32 10.56 13.86
N GLU A 23 -15.10 11.69 14.54
CA GLU A 23 -14.91 12.99 13.87
C GLU A 23 -13.68 13.03 12.98
N ILE A 24 -12.55 12.46 13.43
CA ILE A 24 -11.31 12.36 12.64
C ILE A 24 -11.55 11.49 11.41
N LYS A 25 -12.25 10.38 11.56
CA LYS A 25 -12.63 9.49 10.48
C LYS A 25 -13.52 10.19 9.43
N ASP A 26 -14.54 10.91 9.86
CA ASP A 26 -15.41 11.67 8.96
C ASP A 26 -14.64 12.77 8.22
N VAL A 27 -13.61 13.36 8.83
CA VAL A 27 -12.71 14.33 8.18
C VAL A 27 -11.75 13.65 7.22
N ALA A 28 -11.32 12.42 7.50
CA ALA A 28 -10.41 11.66 6.63
C ALA A 28 -11.11 11.20 5.34
N ILE A 29 -12.42 10.90 5.40
CA ILE A 29 -13.22 10.54 4.22
C ILE A 29 -13.70 11.83 3.53
N ARG A 30 -12.80 12.49 2.80
CA ARG A 30 -13.14 13.67 2.00
C ARG A 30 -14.12 13.29 0.90
N GLY A 31 -15.31 13.85 0.97
CA GLY A 31 -16.38 13.61 -0.02
C GLY A 31 -17.37 12.50 0.36
N GLY A 32 -17.22 11.86 1.52
CA GLY A 32 -18.13 10.82 2.02
C GLY A 32 -17.94 9.46 1.36
N LEU A 33 -18.71 8.47 1.79
CA LEU A 33 -18.75 7.14 1.21
C LEU A 33 -19.46 7.16 -0.14
N HIS A 34 -19.08 6.26 -1.04
CA HIS A 34 -19.76 6.06 -2.31
C HIS A 34 -21.23 5.63 -2.07
N THR A 35 -22.17 6.37 -2.65
CA THR A 35 -23.58 6.00 -2.64
C THR A 35 -23.91 5.24 -3.93
N LEU A 36 -24.43 4.02 -3.78
CA LEU A 36 -24.71 3.13 -4.91
C LEU A 36 -25.65 3.80 -5.92
N GLY A 37 -25.18 3.89 -7.16
CA GLY A 37 -25.93 4.45 -8.28
C GLY A 37 -26.06 5.99 -8.30
N GLU A 38 -25.49 6.69 -7.33
CA GLU A 38 -25.48 8.15 -7.30
C GLU A 38 -24.21 8.72 -7.92
N GLN A 39 -24.40 9.69 -8.82
CA GLN A 39 -23.26 10.43 -9.38
C GLN A 39 -22.73 11.41 -8.33
N PRO A 40 -21.39 11.60 -8.27
CA PRO A 40 -20.84 12.61 -7.39
C PRO A 40 -21.37 14.01 -7.76
N THR A 41 -21.70 14.81 -6.76
CA THR A 41 -22.13 16.21 -6.93
C THR A 41 -20.97 17.07 -7.44
N SER A 42 -21.24 18.32 -7.83
CA SER A 42 -20.21 19.21 -8.37
C SER A 42 -18.96 19.30 -7.46
N GLU A 43 -19.14 19.52 -6.16
CA GLU A 43 -18.03 19.63 -5.21
C GLU A 43 -17.32 18.29 -5.00
N THR A 44 -18.07 17.22 -4.71
CA THR A 44 -17.50 15.88 -4.53
C THR A 44 -16.90 15.33 -5.82
N ARG A 45 -17.43 15.70 -6.98
CA ARG A 45 -16.87 15.35 -8.29
C ARG A 45 -15.49 15.99 -8.51
N ILE A 46 -15.34 17.28 -8.16
CA ILE A 46 -14.04 17.96 -8.25
C ILE A 46 -13.02 17.29 -7.35
N ASP A 47 -13.39 16.98 -6.09
CA ASP A 47 -12.50 16.31 -5.15
C ASP A 47 -12.07 14.92 -5.63
N LEU A 48 -13.02 14.15 -6.13
CA LEU A 48 -12.76 12.81 -6.66
C LEU A 48 -11.86 12.86 -7.90
N VAL A 49 -12.14 13.75 -8.86
CA VAL A 49 -11.30 13.91 -10.05
C VAL A 49 -9.91 14.42 -9.68
N LEU A 50 -9.80 15.35 -8.73
CA LEU A 50 -8.52 15.82 -8.21
C LEU A 50 -7.70 14.67 -7.61
N ALA A 51 -8.32 13.83 -6.79
CA ALA A 51 -7.67 12.65 -6.22
C ALA A 51 -7.18 11.68 -7.31
N MET A 52 -8.00 11.42 -8.33
CA MET A 52 -7.62 10.57 -9.47
C MET A 52 -6.42 11.13 -10.25
N LEU A 53 -6.38 12.43 -10.45
CA LEU A 53 -5.34 13.11 -11.25
C LEU A 53 -4.05 13.37 -10.47
N ARG A 54 -4.01 13.12 -9.17
CA ARG A 54 -2.75 13.15 -8.37
C ARG A 54 -1.79 12.08 -8.84
N ALA A 55 -2.31 10.89 -9.11
CA ALA A 55 -1.51 9.76 -9.54
C ALA A 55 -1.13 9.87 -11.03
N ARG A 56 0.02 9.31 -11.37
CA ARG A 56 0.40 9.09 -12.77
C ARG A 56 -0.59 8.16 -13.44
N GLN A 57 -0.95 8.45 -14.68
CA GLN A 57 -1.91 7.68 -15.45
C GLN A 57 -1.21 6.84 -16.52
N LEU A 58 -1.47 5.53 -16.52
CA LEU A 58 -1.09 4.62 -17.59
C LEU A 58 -2.28 4.43 -18.53
N TRP A 59 -2.58 5.43 -19.34
CA TRP A 59 -3.72 5.41 -20.24
C TRP A 59 -3.30 5.27 -21.70
N GLY A 60 -3.74 4.21 -22.34
CA GLY A 60 -3.68 4.04 -23.81
C GLY A 60 -2.29 3.84 -24.41
N GLY A 61 -1.22 3.62 -23.64
CA GLY A 61 0.12 3.49 -24.18
C GLY A 61 1.21 3.13 -23.18
N GLU A 62 2.45 3.13 -23.67
CA GLU A 62 3.66 2.73 -22.95
C GLU A 62 4.22 3.83 -22.05
N THR A 63 3.77 5.07 -22.20
CA THR A 63 4.24 6.24 -21.43
C THR A 63 3.21 6.69 -20.42
N ALA A 64 3.60 6.73 -19.15
CA ALA A 64 2.80 7.31 -18.10
C ALA A 64 2.59 8.81 -18.35
N THR A 65 1.36 9.28 -18.16
CA THR A 65 1.08 10.71 -18.07
C THR A 65 1.32 11.14 -16.63
N PRO A 66 2.13 12.19 -16.36
CA PRO A 66 2.39 12.66 -15.01
C PRO A 66 1.10 13.07 -14.29
N GLY A 67 1.13 13.10 -12.97
CA GLY A 67 0.02 13.62 -12.17
C GLY A 67 -0.15 15.14 -12.36
N LEU A 68 -1.34 15.66 -12.07
CA LEU A 68 -1.63 17.08 -12.23
C LEU A 68 -0.74 17.96 -11.33
N ARG A 69 -0.45 17.50 -10.10
CA ARG A 69 0.47 18.21 -9.19
C ARG A 69 1.88 18.30 -9.78
N GLU A 70 2.39 17.21 -10.31
CA GLU A 70 3.69 17.14 -10.97
C GLU A 70 3.73 18.05 -12.20
N ALA A 71 2.68 18.03 -13.02
CA ALA A 71 2.55 18.92 -14.18
C ALA A 71 2.48 20.40 -13.80
N LEU A 72 2.06 20.73 -12.57
CA LEU A 72 2.06 22.09 -12.01
C LEU A 72 3.38 22.47 -11.34
N GLY A 73 4.36 21.55 -11.27
CA GLY A 73 5.71 21.82 -10.79
C GLY A 73 6.02 21.27 -9.41
N LEU A 74 5.23 20.32 -8.87
CA LEU A 74 5.61 19.58 -7.66
C LEU A 74 6.75 18.62 -8.02
N SER A 75 7.83 18.62 -7.22
CA SER A 75 8.93 17.68 -7.40
C SER A 75 8.54 16.27 -6.99
N GLU A 76 9.02 15.26 -7.73
CA GLU A 76 8.86 13.85 -7.35
C GLU A 76 9.65 13.47 -6.10
N GLN A 77 10.63 14.29 -5.71
CA GLN A 77 11.57 13.98 -4.62
C GLN A 77 11.06 14.38 -3.23
N GLY A 78 9.86 14.98 -3.11
CA GLY A 78 9.23 15.25 -1.82
C GLY A 78 9.90 16.31 -0.92
N ASP A 79 10.92 17.00 -1.42
CA ASP A 79 11.69 18.02 -0.67
C ASP A 79 10.93 19.34 -0.43
N GLU A 80 9.66 19.41 -0.81
CA GLU A 80 8.92 20.64 -0.82
C GLU A 80 8.24 20.94 0.50
N THR A 81 8.17 22.25 0.84
CA THR A 81 7.46 22.68 2.04
C THR A 81 5.97 22.39 1.92
N ARG A 82 5.30 22.06 3.04
CA ARG A 82 3.84 21.87 3.09
C ARG A 82 3.08 23.02 2.43
N HIS A 83 3.56 24.26 2.57
CA HIS A 83 2.97 25.44 1.95
C HIS A 83 3.03 25.38 0.41
N THR A 84 4.11 24.89 -0.18
CA THR A 84 4.25 24.70 -1.63
C THR A 84 3.26 23.66 -2.13
N VAL A 85 3.14 22.53 -1.42
CA VAL A 85 2.18 21.48 -1.75
C VAL A 85 0.74 22.00 -1.71
N ASP A 86 0.38 22.70 -0.63
CA ASP A 86 -0.97 23.30 -0.47
C ASP A 86 -1.27 24.32 -1.58
N THR A 87 -0.28 25.10 -2.00
CA THR A 87 -0.43 26.09 -3.09
C THR A 87 -0.68 25.40 -4.43
N ILE A 88 0.09 24.36 -4.76
CA ILE A 88 -0.07 23.58 -6.00
C ILE A 88 -1.42 22.87 -6.01
N GLU A 89 -1.83 22.30 -4.88
CA GLU A 89 -3.14 21.66 -4.73
C GLU A 89 -4.29 22.64 -4.95
N GLN A 90 -4.16 23.86 -4.43
CA GLN A 90 -5.14 24.92 -4.64
C GLN A 90 -5.23 25.35 -6.12
N HIS A 91 -4.09 25.41 -6.83
CA HIS A 91 -4.10 25.66 -8.28
C HIS A 91 -4.77 24.53 -9.05
N ALA A 92 -4.45 23.28 -8.74
CA ALA A 92 -5.08 22.12 -9.35
C ALA A 92 -6.61 22.12 -9.14
N ARG A 93 -7.06 22.38 -7.91
CA ARG A 93 -8.49 22.53 -7.58
C ARG A 93 -9.16 23.67 -8.37
N THR A 94 -8.50 24.81 -8.48
CA THR A 94 -9.03 25.97 -9.23
C THR A 94 -9.22 25.63 -10.72
N LEU A 95 -8.29 24.94 -11.34
CA LEU A 95 -8.40 24.50 -12.73
C LEU A 95 -9.60 23.57 -12.94
N LEU A 96 -9.79 22.59 -12.06
CA LEU A 96 -10.91 21.66 -12.13
C LEU A 96 -12.26 22.35 -11.82
N THR A 97 -12.29 23.29 -10.89
CA THR A 97 -13.48 24.09 -10.58
C THR A 97 -13.90 24.94 -11.80
N ASN A 98 -12.94 25.54 -12.48
CA ASN A 98 -13.20 26.30 -13.72
C ASN A 98 -13.69 25.39 -14.84
N LEU A 99 -13.16 24.18 -14.94
CA LEU A 99 -13.60 23.21 -15.95
C LEU A 99 -15.00 22.69 -15.65
N ASP A 100 -15.33 22.40 -14.37
CA ASP A 100 -16.65 22.02 -13.92
C ASP A 100 -17.68 23.12 -14.19
N ALA A 101 -17.35 24.39 -13.90
CA ALA A 101 -18.21 25.56 -14.19
C ALA A 101 -18.49 25.73 -15.69
N ASN A 102 -17.65 25.21 -16.56
CA ASN A 102 -17.83 25.15 -18.01
C ASN A 102 -18.36 23.78 -18.50
N ASN A 103 -19.01 23.00 -17.63
CA ASN A 103 -19.59 21.69 -17.95
C ASN A 103 -18.59 20.69 -18.54
N TRP A 104 -17.34 20.76 -18.11
CA TRP A 104 -16.25 19.89 -18.59
C TRP A 104 -16.02 19.96 -20.10
N ASP A 105 -16.32 21.11 -20.73
CA ASP A 105 -16.08 21.33 -22.15
C ASP A 105 -14.57 21.51 -22.41
N SER A 106 -13.94 20.52 -23.05
CA SER A 106 -12.53 20.52 -23.37
C SER A 106 -12.08 21.70 -24.24
N THR A 107 -13.01 22.33 -24.97
CA THR A 107 -12.70 23.51 -25.79
C THR A 107 -12.37 24.76 -24.96
N THR A 108 -12.73 24.79 -23.69
CA THR A 108 -12.45 25.88 -22.75
C THR A 108 -11.05 25.79 -22.11
N ILE A 109 -10.36 24.66 -22.22
CA ILE A 109 -9.06 24.41 -21.60
C ILE A 109 -8.01 25.48 -21.94
N PRO A 110 -7.85 25.94 -23.21
CA PRO A 110 -6.89 26.98 -23.52
C PRO A 110 -7.12 28.29 -22.72
N THR A 111 -8.37 28.61 -22.42
CA THR A 111 -8.73 29.79 -21.61
C THR A 111 -8.45 29.56 -20.12
N ILE A 112 -8.76 28.35 -19.62
CA ILE A 112 -8.59 27.98 -18.22
C ILE A 112 -7.09 27.90 -17.84
N THR A 113 -6.22 27.53 -18.79
CA THR A 113 -4.77 27.39 -18.59
C THR A 113 -3.96 28.65 -18.87
N THR A 114 -4.60 29.83 -18.96
CA THR A 114 -3.90 31.09 -19.27
C THR A 114 -3.00 31.55 -18.10
N ASP A 115 -3.43 31.34 -16.84
CA ASP A 115 -2.78 31.81 -15.63
C ASP A 115 -2.15 30.66 -14.83
N LEU A 116 -1.29 29.88 -15.47
CA LEU A 116 -0.56 28.81 -14.80
C LEU A 116 0.67 29.34 -14.03
N PRO A 117 1.09 28.66 -12.95
CA PRO A 117 2.37 28.97 -12.31
C PRO A 117 3.56 28.85 -13.27
N ASP A 118 4.60 29.63 -13.07
CA ASP A 118 5.83 29.59 -13.89
C ASP A 118 6.51 28.20 -13.88
N THR A 119 6.28 27.40 -12.83
CA THR A 119 6.78 26.03 -12.68
C THR A 119 6.02 25.00 -13.49
N ALA A 120 4.81 25.33 -13.96
CA ALA A 120 3.93 24.41 -14.65
C ALA A 120 4.39 24.09 -16.08
N ASN A 121 4.06 22.89 -16.55
CA ASN A 121 4.15 22.52 -17.96
C ASN A 121 2.76 22.68 -18.63
N PRO A 122 2.50 23.78 -19.38
CA PRO A 122 1.17 24.07 -19.88
C PRO A 122 0.61 23.00 -20.83
N THR A 123 1.47 22.39 -21.64
CA THR A 123 1.06 21.34 -22.57
C THR A 123 0.61 20.08 -21.84
N THR A 124 1.33 19.70 -20.79
CA THR A 124 0.99 18.53 -19.97
C THR A 124 -0.27 18.79 -19.16
N VAL A 125 -0.40 19.96 -18.53
CA VAL A 125 -1.61 20.37 -17.80
C VAL A 125 -2.84 20.33 -18.72
N ALA A 126 -2.75 20.92 -19.90
CA ALA A 126 -3.88 20.91 -20.86
C ALA A 126 -4.27 19.48 -21.26
N ARG A 127 -3.31 18.59 -21.49
CA ARG A 127 -3.56 17.18 -21.82
C ARG A 127 -4.25 16.44 -20.66
N ILE A 128 -3.84 16.69 -19.41
CA ILE A 128 -4.44 16.09 -18.23
C ILE A 128 -5.90 16.57 -18.06
N LEU A 129 -6.16 17.86 -18.23
CA LEU A 129 -7.52 18.42 -18.17
C LEU A 129 -8.41 17.88 -19.29
N GLN A 130 -7.86 17.72 -20.49
CA GLN A 130 -8.57 17.11 -21.60
C GLN A 130 -8.93 15.64 -21.30
N PHE A 131 -7.99 14.88 -20.74
CA PHE A 131 -8.23 13.50 -20.30
C PHE A 131 -9.33 13.44 -19.23
N ALA A 132 -9.33 14.37 -18.28
CA ALA A 132 -10.40 14.45 -17.29
C ALA A 132 -11.78 14.68 -17.95
N ALA A 133 -11.87 15.64 -18.86
CA ALA A 133 -13.11 16.02 -19.52
C ALA A 133 -13.64 14.93 -20.47
N GLU A 134 -12.77 14.27 -21.24
CA GLU A 134 -13.14 13.35 -22.31
C GLU A 134 -13.21 11.88 -21.87
N GLU A 135 -12.46 11.49 -20.81
CA GLU A 135 -12.40 10.10 -20.36
C GLU A 135 -12.96 9.89 -18.94
N ILE A 136 -12.57 10.70 -17.97
CA ILE A 136 -12.98 10.48 -16.57
C ILE A 136 -14.45 10.84 -16.37
N ILE A 137 -14.85 12.05 -16.74
CA ILE A 137 -16.22 12.55 -16.50
C ILE A 137 -17.28 11.68 -17.19
N PRO A 138 -17.15 11.31 -18.50
CA PRO A 138 -18.17 10.46 -19.12
C PRO A 138 -18.30 9.07 -18.50
N ARG A 139 -17.26 8.59 -17.81
CA ARG A 139 -17.29 7.32 -17.06
C ARG A 139 -17.94 7.48 -15.69
N LEU A 140 -17.68 8.58 -14.99
CA LEU A 140 -18.35 8.90 -13.73
C LEU A 140 -19.84 9.12 -13.92
N GLU A 141 -20.28 9.73 -15.03
CA GLU A 141 -21.68 9.92 -15.37
C GLU A 141 -22.44 8.60 -15.57
N GLN A 142 -21.74 7.51 -15.75
CA GLN A 142 -22.33 6.17 -15.88
C GLN A 142 -22.53 5.45 -14.54
N THR A 143 -22.22 6.06 -13.39
CA THR A 143 -22.46 5.48 -12.05
C THR A 143 -23.87 4.91 -11.86
N PRO A 144 -24.98 5.48 -12.41
CA PRO A 144 -26.31 4.87 -12.32
C PRO A 144 -26.43 3.46 -12.92
N ARG A 145 -25.44 3.03 -13.74
CA ARG A 145 -25.36 1.64 -14.23
C ARG A 145 -25.25 0.63 -13.09
N GLU A 146 -24.73 1.00 -11.93
CA GLU A 146 -24.66 0.13 -10.77
C GLU A 146 -26.03 -0.44 -10.42
N ILE A 147 -27.05 0.42 -10.30
CA ILE A 147 -28.43 -0.01 -10.02
C ILE A 147 -29.03 -0.77 -11.21
N THR A 148 -28.90 -0.22 -12.42
CA THR A 148 -29.51 -0.85 -13.61
C THR A 148 -28.91 -2.23 -13.91
N HIS A 149 -27.62 -2.42 -13.67
CA HIS A 149 -26.97 -3.70 -13.89
C HIS A 149 -27.27 -4.72 -12.79
N ILE A 150 -27.46 -4.27 -11.52
CA ILE A 150 -27.96 -5.16 -10.46
C ILE A 150 -29.34 -5.69 -10.83
N LEU A 151 -30.25 -4.83 -11.25
CA LEU A 151 -31.60 -5.24 -11.70
C LEU A 151 -31.51 -6.16 -12.91
N HIS A 152 -30.67 -5.85 -13.89
CA HIS A 152 -30.45 -6.70 -15.06
C HIS A 152 -29.91 -8.08 -14.71
N ALA A 153 -28.96 -8.16 -13.75
CA ALA A 153 -28.43 -9.43 -13.26
C ALA A 153 -29.49 -10.25 -12.52
N LEU A 154 -30.36 -9.61 -11.71
CA LEU A 154 -31.48 -10.27 -11.03
C LEU A 154 -32.50 -10.85 -12.01
N ASP A 155 -32.67 -10.23 -13.17
CA ASP A 155 -33.50 -10.74 -14.28
C ASP A 155 -32.78 -11.85 -15.10
N GLY A 156 -31.59 -12.26 -14.70
CA GLY A 156 -30.77 -13.28 -15.39
C GLY A 156 -30.00 -12.77 -16.58
N GLY A 157 -29.84 -11.45 -16.73
CA GLY A 157 -29.08 -10.82 -17.80
C GLY A 157 -27.59 -10.92 -17.58
N PHE A 158 -26.84 -10.82 -18.68
CA PHE A 158 -25.37 -10.82 -18.66
C PHE A 158 -24.83 -9.43 -18.30
N ILE A 159 -23.91 -9.40 -17.32
CA ILE A 159 -23.15 -8.21 -16.97
C ILE A 159 -21.72 -8.34 -17.48
N GLU A 160 -21.27 -7.36 -18.26
CA GLU A 160 -19.89 -7.34 -18.77
C GLU A 160 -18.85 -7.34 -17.65
N ALA A 161 -17.72 -7.99 -17.86
CA ALA A 161 -16.62 -7.99 -16.92
C ALA A 161 -15.81 -6.69 -16.99
N GLY A 162 -15.21 -6.30 -15.86
CA GLY A 162 -14.31 -5.16 -15.76
C GLY A 162 -13.21 -5.39 -14.74
N PRO A 163 -12.11 -4.65 -14.83
CA PRO A 163 -11.03 -4.76 -13.84
C PRO A 163 -11.47 -4.25 -12.48
N SER A 164 -10.90 -4.82 -11.42
CA SER A 164 -10.94 -4.26 -10.06
C SER A 164 -9.76 -3.31 -9.86
N GLY A 165 -9.87 -2.44 -8.87
CA GLY A 165 -8.82 -1.49 -8.49
C GLY A 165 -9.40 -0.20 -7.96
N SER A 166 -8.54 0.75 -7.60
CA SER A 166 -8.92 2.07 -7.16
C SER A 166 -8.68 3.12 -8.25
N PRO A 167 -9.72 3.85 -8.71
CA PRO A 167 -9.52 4.94 -9.65
C PRO A 167 -8.61 6.05 -9.10
N MET A 168 -8.63 6.28 -7.79
CA MET A 168 -7.81 7.29 -7.12
C MET A 168 -6.31 6.97 -7.17
N ARG A 169 -5.96 5.72 -7.50
CA ARG A 169 -4.57 5.27 -7.72
C ARG A 169 -4.19 5.21 -9.20
N GLY A 170 -4.84 5.99 -10.03
CA GLY A 170 -4.56 6.06 -11.46
C GLY A 170 -5.18 4.92 -12.30
N LEU A 171 -5.97 4.03 -11.70
CA LEU A 171 -6.62 2.93 -12.44
C LEU A 171 -7.98 3.36 -13.01
N ILE A 172 -7.99 4.36 -13.87
CA ILE A 172 -9.22 4.92 -14.46
C ILE A 172 -10.01 3.89 -15.29
N ASN A 173 -9.39 2.85 -15.78
CA ASN A 173 -10.03 1.76 -16.51
C ASN A 173 -11.01 0.94 -15.65
N VAL A 174 -10.98 1.09 -14.33
CA VAL A 174 -11.99 0.56 -13.40
C VAL A 174 -13.35 1.22 -13.64
N LEU A 175 -13.35 2.48 -14.07
CA LEU A 175 -14.56 3.19 -14.46
C LEU A 175 -15.01 2.80 -15.89
N PRO A 176 -16.33 2.78 -16.16
CA PRO A 176 -17.45 2.99 -15.22
C PRO A 176 -17.64 1.79 -14.29
N THR A 177 -18.18 2.07 -13.11
CA THR A 177 -18.61 1.06 -12.14
C THR A 177 -19.86 0.30 -12.61
N GLY A 178 -20.37 -0.61 -11.80
CA GLY A 178 -21.55 -1.44 -12.16
C GLY A 178 -21.23 -2.58 -13.10
N ARG A 179 -19.98 -2.97 -13.22
CA ARG A 179 -19.54 -4.14 -13.99
C ARG A 179 -19.30 -5.35 -13.08
N ASN A 180 -19.27 -6.55 -13.65
CA ASN A 180 -18.85 -7.74 -12.96
C ASN A 180 -17.32 -7.78 -12.92
N PHE A 181 -16.71 -7.30 -11.83
CA PHE A 181 -15.27 -7.16 -11.76
C PHE A 181 -14.53 -8.49 -11.62
N TYR A 182 -13.37 -8.59 -12.23
CA TYR A 182 -12.41 -9.68 -12.04
C TYR A 182 -11.22 -9.19 -11.22
N SER A 183 -10.61 -10.12 -10.48
CA SER A 183 -9.41 -9.81 -9.72
C SER A 183 -8.21 -9.54 -10.63
N VAL A 184 -7.18 -8.92 -10.06
CA VAL A 184 -5.88 -8.73 -10.68
C VAL A 184 -5.29 -10.08 -11.11
N ASP A 185 -4.59 -10.15 -12.25
CA ASP A 185 -3.78 -11.32 -12.61
C ASP A 185 -2.63 -11.47 -11.59
N PRO A 186 -2.61 -12.52 -10.77
CA PRO A 186 -1.56 -12.71 -9.76
C PRO A 186 -0.14 -12.71 -10.33
N LYS A 187 0.00 -13.05 -11.62
CA LYS A 187 1.29 -13.07 -12.31
C LYS A 187 1.76 -11.70 -12.78
N SER A 188 0.90 -10.68 -12.73
CA SER A 188 1.26 -9.30 -13.06
C SER A 188 1.65 -8.47 -11.83
N LEU A 189 1.79 -9.10 -10.66
CA LEU A 189 2.23 -8.44 -9.44
C LEU A 189 3.74 -8.67 -9.19
N PRO A 190 4.45 -7.60 -8.78
CA PRO A 190 3.99 -6.21 -8.78
C PRO A 190 3.89 -5.64 -10.20
N SER A 191 2.98 -4.70 -10.41
CA SER A 191 2.92 -3.93 -11.65
C SER A 191 4.10 -2.96 -11.76
N ARG A 192 4.34 -2.39 -12.95
CA ARG A 192 5.39 -1.37 -13.13
C ARG A 192 5.14 -0.14 -12.27
N LEU A 193 3.88 0.30 -12.16
CA LEU A 193 3.52 1.43 -11.31
C LEU A 193 3.73 1.11 -9.82
N ALA A 194 3.33 -0.10 -9.39
CA ALA A 194 3.60 -0.56 -8.03
C ALA A 194 5.11 -0.65 -7.74
N TRP A 195 5.94 -0.97 -8.76
CA TRP A 195 7.39 -0.96 -8.61
C TRP A 195 7.93 0.45 -8.32
N GLU A 196 7.47 1.47 -9.05
CA GLU A 196 7.83 2.86 -8.79
C GLU A 196 7.41 3.29 -7.37
N THR A 197 6.16 2.99 -6.98
CA THR A 197 5.66 3.27 -5.62
C THR A 197 6.46 2.52 -4.54
N GLY A 198 6.74 1.24 -4.75
CA GLY A 198 7.49 0.41 -3.77
C GLY A 198 8.93 0.89 -3.57
N GLN A 199 9.58 1.44 -4.60
CA GLN A 199 10.89 2.07 -4.46
C GLN A 199 10.80 3.32 -3.57
N LEU A 200 9.82 4.19 -3.79
CA LEU A 200 9.59 5.39 -2.97
C LEU A 200 9.26 5.04 -1.51
N LEU A 201 8.47 3.99 -1.28
CA LEU A 201 8.18 3.50 0.08
C LEU A 201 9.44 3.00 0.78
N ALA A 202 10.27 2.20 0.08
CA ALA A 202 11.53 1.71 0.62
C ALA A 202 12.51 2.85 0.95
N ASP A 203 12.61 3.83 0.06
CA ASP A 203 13.48 5.00 0.27
C ASP A 203 12.99 5.85 1.46
N SER A 204 11.69 6.12 1.55
CA SER A 204 11.07 6.87 2.66
C SER A 204 11.27 6.16 4.01
N LEU A 205 11.12 4.82 4.06
CA LEU A 205 11.40 4.02 5.26
C LEU A 205 12.86 4.16 5.68
N ILE A 206 13.78 4.01 4.73
CA ILE A 206 15.23 4.08 4.98
C ILE A 206 15.63 5.48 5.45
N GLU A 207 15.16 6.53 4.76
CA GLU A 207 15.44 7.93 5.13
C GLU A 207 14.94 8.25 6.53
N ARG A 208 13.72 7.80 6.87
CA ARG A 208 13.17 7.96 8.21
C ARG A 208 14.02 7.26 9.26
N TYR A 209 14.39 6.00 9.02
CA TYR A 209 15.25 5.27 9.95
C TYR A 209 16.62 5.94 10.13
N GLN A 210 17.24 6.37 9.04
CA GLN A 210 18.54 7.05 9.09
C GLN A 210 18.49 8.36 9.86
N ALA A 211 17.41 9.12 9.73
CA ALA A 211 17.23 10.37 10.47
C ALA A 211 17.20 10.16 12.00
N ASP A 212 16.65 9.03 12.45
CA ASP A 212 16.53 8.70 13.87
C ASP A 212 17.72 7.88 14.40
N HIS A 213 18.59 7.33 13.52
CA HIS A 213 19.69 6.41 13.86
C HIS A 213 21.07 6.84 13.31
N ASP A 214 21.42 8.11 13.39
CA ASP A 214 22.75 8.66 13.05
C ASP A 214 23.23 8.30 11.62
N GLY A 215 22.31 8.17 10.68
CA GLY A 215 22.60 7.83 9.27
C GLY A 215 22.85 6.32 9.01
N ASN A 216 22.57 5.45 9.97
CA ASN A 216 22.73 4.02 9.81
C ASN A 216 21.54 3.43 9.02
N TYR A 217 21.79 2.35 8.29
CA TYR A 217 20.76 1.57 7.62
C TYR A 217 20.12 0.55 8.57
N PRO A 218 18.81 0.25 8.46
CA PRO A 218 18.25 -0.91 9.15
C PRO A 218 18.82 -2.20 8.55
N THR A 219 19.15 -3.17 9.39
CA THR A 219 19.66 -4.46 8.92
C THR A 219 18.53 -5.44 8.60
N SER A 220 17.35 -5.24 9.21
CA SER A 220 16.18 -6.07 8.98
C SER A 220 14.88 -5.28 9.17
N VAL A 221 13.96 -5.47 8.23
CA VAL A 221 12.62 -4.87 8.20
C VAL A 221 11.58 -5.97 8.22
N GLY A 222 10.54 -5.81 9.02
CA GLY A 222 9.34 -6.66 9.00
C GLY A 222 8.21 -5.96 8.26
N ILE A 223 7.61 -6.60 7.25
CA ILE A 223 6.51 -6.02 6.46
C ILE A 223 5.26 -6.90 6.57
N SER A 224 4.10 -6.28 6.81
CA SER A 224 2.81 -6.96 6.76
C SER A 224 2.17 -6.80 5.37
N ALA A 225 2.04 -7.91 4.63
CA ALA A 225 1.45 -7.94 3.29
C ALA A 225 0.04 -8.53 3.29
N TRP A 226 -0.93 -7.74 2.81
CA TRP A 226 -2.34 -8.12 2.76
C TRP A 226 -2.82 -8.38 1.33
N GLY A 227 -3.69 -9.40 1.18
CA GLY A 227 -4.24 -9.74 -0.13
C GLY A 227 -5.12 -8.65 -0.72
N THR A 228 -5.91 -7.96 0.10
CA THR A 228 -6.75 -6.83 -0.32
C THR A 228 -5.93 -5.64 -0.80
N SER A 229 -4.88 -5.28 -0.05
CA SER A 229 -3.91 -4.24 -0.43
C SER A 229 -3.23 -4.61 -1.75
N ALA A 230 -2.69 -5.82 -1.87
CA ALA A 230 -2.06 -6.29 -3.10
C ALA A 230 -2.98 -6.23 -4.34
N MET A 231 -4.30 -6.49 -4.16
CA MET A 231 -5.29 -6.34 -5.24
C MET A 231 -5.51 -4.88 -5.64
N ARG A 232 -5.69 -3.98 -4.65
CA ARG A 232 -5.98 -2.55 -4.90
C ARG A 232 -4.79 -1.84 -5.52
N THR A 233 -3.59 -2.12 -5.02
CA THR A 233 -2.35 -1.43 -5.40
C THR A 233 -1.62 -2.08 -6.56
N SER A 234 -2.02 -3.30 -6.95
CA SER A 234 -1.26 -4.15 -7.87
C SER A 234 0.14 -4.47 -7.36
N GLY A 235 0.34 -4.49 -6.03
CA GLY A 235 1.50 -5.06 -5.37
C GLY A 235 2.55 -4.09 -4.83
N ASP A 236 2.16 -2.94 -4.27
CA ASP A 236 3.11 -1.97 -3.67
C ASP A 236 3.96 -2.60 -2.56
N ASP A 237 3.33 -3.30 -1.59
CA ASP A 237 4.06 -3.98 -0.50
C ASP A 237 5.10 -4.99 -1.03
N ILE A 238 4.77 -5.68 -2.13
CA ILE A 238 5.66 -6.67 -2.76
C ILE A 238 6.84 -5.96 -3.43
N ALA A 239 6.56 -4.86 -4.11
CA ALA A 239 7.55 -4.03 -4.76
C ALA A 239 8.51 -3.41 -3.74
N GLU A 240 8.02 -2.95 -2.59
CA GLU A 240 8.83 -2.44 -1.49
C GLU A 240 9.78 -3.52 -0.95
N VAL A 241 9.30 -4.77 -0.76
CA VAL A 241 10.16 -5.90 -0.38
C VAL A 241 11.28 -6.09 -1.40
N PHE A 242 10.96 -6.11 -2.70
CA PHE A 242 12.00 -6.27 -3.73
C PHE A 242 12.97 -5.09 -3.75
N ALA A 243 12.49 -3.87 -3.58
CA ALA A 243 13.34 -2.68 -3.51
C ALA A 243 14.31 -2.76 -2.33
N LEU A 244 13.84 -3.09 -1.12
CA LEU A 244 14.68 -3.26 0.07
C LEU A 244 15.75 -4.34 -0.12
N LEU A 245 15.40 -5.48 -0.73
CA LEU A 245 16.33 -6.56 -1.09
C LEU A 245 17.32 -6.15 -2.19
N GLY A 246 17.01 -5.11 -2.98
CA GLY A 246 17.79 -4.71 -4.14
C GLY A 246 17.63 -5.66 -5.33
N VAL A 247 16.39 -6.05 -5.60
CA VAL A 247 16.00 -6.93 -6.72
C VAL A 247 14.89 -6.22 -7.50
N ARG A 248 14.94 -6.24 -8.83
CA ARG A 248 13.87 -5.68 -9.67
C ARG A 248 13.11 -6.75 -10.43
N PRO A 249 11.78 -6.62 -10.58
CA PRO A 249 11.01 -7.49 -11.46
C PRO A 249 11.31 -7.21 -12.93
N LEU A 250 11.25 -8.27 -13.76
CA LEU A 250 11.27 -8.18 -15.20
C LEU A 250 9.90 -8.57 -15.75
N TRP A 251 9.35 -7.73 -16.62
CA TRP A 251 8.00 -7.93 -17.18
C TRP A 251 8.04 -8.32 -18.65
N ASP A 252 7.14 -9.21 -19.04
CA ASP A 252 6.79 -9.41 -20.43
C ASP A 252 5.93 -8.24 -20.93
N GLU A 253 6.35 -7.63 -22.03
CA GLU A 253 5.70 -6.42 -22.56
C GLU A 253 4.25 -6.66 -23.02
N ALA A 254 3.94 -7.84 -23.54
CA ALA A 254 2.62 -8.13 -24.09
C ALA A 254 1.61 -8.51 -22.99
N SER A 255 2.01 -9.37 -22.06
CA SER A 255 1.14 -9.87 -21.00
C SER A 255 1.20 -9.02 -19.72
N ARG A 256 2.19 -8.17 -19.57
CA ARG A 256 2.51 -7.39 -18.36
C ARG A 256 2.79 -8.26 -17.12
N ARG A 257 3.03 -9.55 -17.32
CA ARG A 257 3.36 -10.49 -16.24
C ARG A 257 4.81 -10.37 -15.84
N VAL A 258 5.09 -10.53 -14.56
CA VAL A 258 6.45 -10.70 -14.07
C VAL A 258 6.94 -12.08 -14.52
N ILE A 259 8.04 -12.11 -15.27
CA ILE A 259 8.61 -13.32 -15.86
C ILE A 259 9.90 -13.74 -15.19
N ASP A 260 10.61 -12.80 -14.56
CA ASP A 260 11.88 -13.06 -13.89
C ASP A 260 12.19 -11.96 -12.87
N LEU A 261 13.25 -12.14 -12.11
CA LEU A 261 13.83 -11.17 -11.18
C LEU A 261 15.29 -10.91 -11.55
N GLU A 262 15.72 -9.66 -11.43
CA GLU A 262 17.10 -9.24 -11.67
C GLU A 262 17.69 -8.61 -10.42
N VAL A 263 18.89 -9.02 -10.05
CA VAL A 263 19.64 -8.40 -8.95
C VAL A 263 20.14 -7.02 -9.41
N ILE A 264 19.80 -5.98 -8.66
CA ILE A 264 20.37 -4.63 -8.87
C ILE A 264 21.80 -4.64 -8.32
N PRO A 265 22.83 -4.32 -9.13
CA PRO A 265 24.20 -4.25 -8.64
C PRO A 265 24.36 -3.26 -7.48
N LEU A 266 25.23 -3.54 -6.49
CA LEU A 266 25.43 -2.65 -5.33
C LEU A 266 25.83 -1.23 -5.74
N GLU A 267 26.57 -1.08 -6.83
CA GLU A 267 26.98 0.23 -7.37
C GLU A 267 25.78 1.05 -7.87
N GLU A 268 24.74 0.39 -8.41
CA GLU A 268 23.50 1.01 -8.85
C GLU A 268 22.54 1.20 -7.67
N LEU A 269 22.47 0.23 -6.77
CA LEU A 269 21.63 0.27 -5.58
C LEU A 269 22.03 1.42 -4.62
N GLY A 270 23.33 1.72 -4.54
CA GLY A 270 23.89 2.81 -3.73
C GLY A 270 23.78 2.64 -2.22
N ARG A 271 23.35 1.48 -1.74
CA ARG A 271 23.14 1.15 -0.32
C ARG A 271 23.26 -0.35 -0.05
N PRO A 272 23.38 -0.76 1.22
CA PRO A 272 23.31 -2.18 1.57
C PRO A 272 21.95 -2.81 1.21
N ARG A 273 21.96 -4.13 0.97
CA ARG A 273 20.74 -4.94 0.87
C ARG A 273 20.17 -5.19 2.25
N ILE A 274 18.90 -4.85 2.44
CA ILE A 274 18.20 -4.96 3.72
C ILE A 274 17.46 -6.31 3.76
N ASP A 275 17.62 -7.05 4.86
CA ASP A 275 16.88 -8.30 5.07
C ASP A 275 15.41 -7.99 5.36
N VAL A 276 14.48 -8.72 4.75
CA VAL A 276 13.05 -8.46 4.90
C VAL A 276 12.32 -9.72 5.34
N THR A 277 11.60 -9.61 6.45
CA THR A 277 10.69 -10.64 6.93
C THR A 277 9.25 -10.24 6.59
N VAL A 278 8.55 -11.06 5.80
CA VAL A 278 7.19 -10.77 5.34
C VAL A 278 6.17 -11.55 6.15
N ARG A 279 5.23 -10.84 6.78
CA ARG A 279 4.06 -11.41 7.45
C ARG A 279 2.86 -11.32 6.51
N ILE A 280 2.47 -12.44 5.94
CA ILE A 280 1.36 -12.49 4.98
C ILE A 280 0.02 -12.75 5.67
N SER A 281 -1.07 -12.18 5.13
CA SER A 281 -2.43 -12.56 5.49
C SER A 281 -2.84 -13.90 4.85
N GLY A 282 -3.85 -14.55 5.41
CA GLY A 282 -4.40 -15.78 4.82
C GLY A 282 -4.96 -15.56 3.41
N PHE A 283 -5.57 -14.40 3.16
CA PHE A 283 -6.05 -14.05 1.84
C PHE A 283 -4.91 -13.83 0.83
N PHE A 284 -3.81 -13.19 1.25
CA PHE A 284 -2.62 -13.05 0.40
C PHE A 284 -2.07 -14.42 0.00
N ARG A 285 -1.93 -15.34 0.97
CA ARG A 285 -1.50 -16.72 0.74
C ARG A 285 -2.33 -17.41 -0.34
N ASP A 286 -3.65 -17.32 -0.23
CA ASP A 286 -4.57 -18.07 -1.11
C ASP A 286 -4.69 -17.43 -2.49
N ALA A 287 -4.67 -16.09 -2.58
CA ALA A 287 -4.85 -15.37 -3.84
C ALA A 287 -3.56 -15.27 -4.67
N PHE A 288 -2.38 -15.25 -4.02
CA PHE A 288 -1.11 -14.93 -4.65
C PHE A 288 0.00 -15.97 -4.46
N PRO A 289 -0.24 -17.27 -4.64
CA PRO A 289 0.78 -18.31 -4.43
C PRO A 289 1.98 -18.16 -5.37
N HIS A 290 1.80 -17.58 -6.56
CA HIS A 290 2.89 -17.26 -7.46
C HIS A 290 3.83 -16.19 -6.90
N VAL A 291 3.26 -15.16 -6.26
CA VAL A 291 4.03 -14.07 -5.65
C VAL A 291 4.83 -14.56 -4.44
N LEU A 292 4.27 -15.49 -3.66
CA LEU A 292 5.03 -16.14 -2.59
C LEU A 292 6.31 -16.80 -3.12
N GLY A 293 6.19 -17.48 -4.27
CA GLY A 293 7.35 -18.05 -4.94
C GLY A 293 8.37 -17.01 -5.39
N LEU A 294 7.91 -15.86 -5.94
CA LEU A 294 8.80 -14.77 -6.35
C LEU A 294 9.51 -14.10 -5.16
N LEU A 295 8.80 -13.88 -4.05
CA LEU A 295 9.39 -13.33 -2.82
C LEU A 295 10.47 -14.25 -2.26
N ASP A 296 10.22 -15.55 -2.23
CA ASP A 296 11.19 -16.54 -1.78
C ASP A 296 12.39 -16.60 -2.74
N ASP A 297 12.15 -16.65 -4.06
CA ASP A 297 13.21 -16.60 -5.07
C ASP A 297 14.13 -15.39 -4.87
N ALA A 298 13.56 -14.20 -4.60
CA ALA A 298 14.32 -12.98 -4.33
C ALA A 298 15.20 -13.12 -3.07
N VAL A 299 14.65 -13.64 -1.98
CA VAL A 299 15.39 -13.88 -0.73
C VAL A 299 16.54 -14.86 -0.97
N GLN A 300 16.27 -16.02 -1.62
CA GLN A 300 17.30 -17.02 -1.91
C GLN A 300 18.37 -16.47 -2.86
N MET A 301 17.98 -15.72 -3.88
CA MET A 301 18.89 -15.08 -4.83
C MET A 301 19.87 -14.16 -4.11
N VAL A 302 19.36 -13.26 -3.26
CA VAL A 302 20.18 -12.27 -2.53
C VAL A 302 21.04 -12.93 -1.45
N ALA A 303 20.53 -13.92 -0.74
CA ALA A 303 21.28 -14.67 0.27
C ALA A 303 22.52 -15.39 -0.31
N ASN A 304 22.47 -15.79 -1.59
CA ASN A 304 23.53 -16.53 -2.26
C ASN A 304 24.52 -15.64 -3.04
N LEU A 305 24.35 -14.32 -3.06
CA LEU A 305 25.31 -13.41 -3.70
C LEU A 305 26.65 -13.41 -2.95
N ASP A 306 27.76 -13.39 -3.70
CA ASP A 306 29.09 -13.25 -3.10
C ASP A 306 29.44 -11.77 -2.87
N GLU A 307 28.77 -11.16 -1.89
CA GLU A 307 28.91 -9.76 -1.50
C GLU A 307 29.42 -9.62 -0.06
N PRO A 308 30.06 -8.47 0.29
CA PRO A 308 30.46 -8.19 1.67
C PRO A 308 29.27 -8.24 2.63
N LEU A 309 29.46 -8.78 3.85
CA LEU A 309 28.37 -8.98 4.82
C LEU A 309 27.79 -7.67 5.36
N ASP A 310 28.57 -6.60 5.35
CA ASP A 310 28.15 -5.24 5.70
C ASP A 310 27.41 -4.52 4.56
N GLN A 311 27.37 -5.12 3.37
CA GLN A 311 26.64 -4.64 2.21
C GLN A 311 25.45 -5.55 1.83
N ASN A 312 25.34 -6.73 2.45
CA ASN A 312 24.25 -7.67 2.21
C ASN A 312 23.83 -8.35 3.52
N TYR A 313 22.86 -7.72 4.20
CA TYR A 313 22.36 -8.22 5.48
C TYR A 313 21.56 -9.53 5.33
N VAL A 314 20.96 -9.80 4.16
CA VAL A 314 20.28 -11.08 3.89
C VAL A 314 21.28 -12.23 3.96
N ARG A 315 22.42 -12.08 3.26
CA ARG A 315 23.53 -13.05 3.30
C ARG A 315 24.11 -13.21 4.70
N ALA A 316 24.34 -12.08 5.39
CA ALA A 316 24.90 -12.09 6.74
C ALA A 316 24.01 -12.91 7.69
N HIS A 317 22.71 -12.67 7.67
CA HIS A 317 21.76 -13.39 8.51
C HIS A 317 21.56 -14.85 8.07
N ALA A 318 21.62 -15.15 6.76
CA ALA A 318 21.55 -16.52 6.25
C ALA A 318 22.72 -17.38 6.75
N LEU A 319 23.93 -16.82 6.74
CA LEU A 319 25.12 -17.49 7.26
C LEU A 319 25.07 -17.71 8.77
N ASP A 320 24.54 -16.73 9.51
CA ASP A 320 24.33 -16.83 10.96
C ASP A 320 23.29 -17.90 11.32
N ASP A 321 22.21 -18.00 10.54
CA ASP A 321 21.19 -19.04 10.70
C ASP A 321 21.72 -20.46 10.35
N GLY A 322 22.75 -20.56 9.54
CA GLY A 322 23.29 -21.83 9.04
C GLY A 322 22.27 -22.64 8.23
N ALA A 323 21.28 -21.98 7.63
CA ALA A 323 20.20 -22.60 6.91
C ALA A 323 20.54 -22.76 5.42
N GLU A 324 20.26 -23.94 4.86
CA GLU A 324 20.37 -24.16 3.41
C GLU A 324 19.30 -23.38 2.62
N HIS A 325 18.13 -23.13 3.25
CA HIS A 325 17.02 -22.37 2.70
C HIS A 325 16.56 -21.33 3.71
N VAL A 326 16.69 -20.07 3.35
CA VAL A 326 16.40 -18.91 4.22
C VAL A 326 14.90 -18.66 4.23
N ARG A 327 14.25 -18.80 5.37
CA ARG A 327 12.81 -18.60 5.52
C ARG A 327 12.54 -17.18 5.99
N ARG A 328 11.83 -16.39 5.17
CA ARG A 328 11.47 -14.98 5.47
C ARG A 328 10.00 -14.67 5.27
N ILE A 329 9.19 -15.63 4.80
CA ILE A 329 7.77 -15.43 4.53
C ILE A 329 6.99 -16.30 5.50
N PHE A 330 6.21 -15.65 6.39
CA PHE A 330 5.46 -16.30 7.43
C PHE A 330 3.99 -15.92 7.38
N GLY A 331 3.11 -16.89 7.66
CA GLY A 331 1.67 -16.69 7.65
C GLY A 331 0.94 -17.66 8.57
N SER A 332 -0.40 -17.54 8.61
CA SER A 332 -1.24 -18.51 9.31
C SER A 332 -1.26 -19.85 8.57
N LYS A 333 -1.56 -20.92 9.31
CA LYS A 333 -1.71 -22.28 8.76
C LYS A 333 -2.66 -22.29 7.55
N PRO A 334 -2.43 -23.13 6.51
CA PRO A 334 -3.38 -23.28 5.42
C PRO A 334 -4.81 -23.48 5.90
N GLY A 335 -5.77 -22.75 5.31
CA GLY A 335 -7.18 -22.79 5.70
C GLY A 335 -7.54 -21.97 6.94
N THR A 336 -6.59 -21.22 7.54
CA THR A 336 -6.85 -20.30 8.65
C THR A 336 -6.52 -18.85 8.27
N TYR A 337 -7.17 -17.89 8.94
CA TYR A 337 -7.09 -16.46 8.61
C TYR A 337 -6.87 -15.64 9.89
N GLY A 338 -6.36 -14.39 9.74
CA GLY A 338 -6.04 -13.51 10.85
C GLY A 338 -4.66 -13.76 11.47
N ALA A 339 -4.38 -13.06 12.57
CA ALA A 339 -3.16 -13.18 13.34
C ALA A 339 -3.35 -13.84 14.73
N GLY A 340 -4.60 -14.19 15.06
CA GLY A 340 -4.96 -14.90 16.30
C GLY A 340 -5.11 -14.00 17.54
N LEU A 341 -4.85 -12.71 17.44
CA LEU A 341 -4.81 -11.80 18.58
C LEU A 341 -6.18 -11.25 19.01
N LEU A 342 -7.15 -11.13 18.09
CA LEU A 342 -8.45 -10.50 18.40
C LEU A 342 -9.14 -11.14 19.61
N GLN A 343 -9.29 -12.46 19.61
CA GLN A 343 -9.94 -13.17 20.72
C GLN A 343 -9.19 -13.00 22.05
N LEU A 344 -7.85 -12.94 21.99
CA LEU A 344 -7.04 -12.74 23.18
C LEU A 344 -7.22 -11.34 23.76
N ILE A 345 -7.22 -10.32 22.89
CA ILE A 345 -7.41 -8.92 23.24
C ILE A 345 -8.81 -8.69 23.77
N GLU A 346 -9.86 -9.14 23.06
CA GLU A 346 -11.25 -9.03 23.47
C GLU A 346 -11.55 -9.71 24.83
N SER A 347 -10.92 -10.85 25.09
CA SER A 347 -11.12 -11.56 26.36
C SER A 347 -10.41 -10.90 27.54
N GLY A 348 -9.46 -9.98 27.31
CA GLY A 348 -8.61 -9.38 28.33
C GLY A 348 -7.72 -10.38 29.08
N ASN A 349 -7.56 -11.62 28.58
CA ASN A 349 -6.80 -12.69 29.24
C ASN A 349 -5.30 -12.66 28.89
N TRP A 350 -4.71 -11.48 28.74
CA TRP A 350 -3.29 -11.30 28.52
C TRP A 350 -2.72 -10.32 29.56
N ARG A 351 -1.45 -10.46 29.90
CA ARG A 351 -0.77 -9.70 30.95
C ARG A 351 0.33 -8.81 30.43
N ASP A 352 1.01 -9.27 29.39
CA ASP A 352 2.15 -8.59 28.80
C ASP A 352 2.36 -9.02 27.34
N ASP A 353 3.36 -8.42 26.68
CA ASP A 353 3.71 -8.69 25.29
C ASP A 353 4.12 -10.15 25.04
N HIS A 354 4.57 -10.89 26.05
CA HIS A 354 4.93 -12.31 25.90
C HIS A 354 3.69 -13.17 25.62
N ASP A 355 2.56 -12.86 26.24
CA ASP A 355 1.29 -13.55 25.98
C ASP A 355 0.81 -13.27 24.55
N LEU A 356 0.91 -12.02 24.09
CA LEU A 356 0.59 -11.62 22.71
C LEU A 356 1.53 -12.29 21.70
N ALA A 357 2.84 -12.26 21.96
CA ALA A 357 3.86 -12.87 21.10
C ALA A 357 3.72 -14.38 20.99
N ALA A 358 3.33 -15.05 22.07
CA ALA A 358 3.10 -16.50 22.07
C ALA A 358 1.96 -16.88 21.13
N VAL A 359 0.83 -16.18 21.19
CA VAL A 359 -0.32 -16.42 20.30
C VAL A 359 0.02 -16.02 18.86
N TYR A 360 0.62 -14.84 18.65
CA TYR A 360 1.01 -14.36 17.32
C TYR A 360 1.96 -15.33 16.62
N THR A 361 2.97 -15.85 17.33
CA THR A 361 3.92 -16.82 16.79
C THR A 361 3.28 -18.19 16.56
N ALA A 362 2.44 -18.67 17.48
CA ALA A 362 1.73 -19.94 17.30
C ALA A 362 0.78 -19.90 16.10
N TRP A 363 0.13 -18.76 15.86
CA TRP A 363 -0.78 -18.57 14.75
C TRP A 363 -0.05 -18.31 13.42
N GLY A 364 1.02 -17.51 13.47
CA GLY A 364 1.76 -17.05 12.30
C GLY A 364 3.01 -17.83 11.92
N GLY A 365 3.41 -18.82 12.71
CA GLY A 365 4.67 -19.54 12.59
C GLY A 365 4.70 -20.63 11.51
N TYR A 366 4.08 -20.38 10.35
CA TYR A 366 4.11 -21.28 9.19
C TYR A 366 4.82 -20.60 8.03
N ALA A 367 5.84 -21.26 7.48
CA ALA A 367 6.64 -20.74 6.38
C ALA A 367 6.03 -21.06 5.01
N TYR A 368 6.21 -20.11 4.10
CA TYR A 368 5.75 -20.17 2.71
C TYR A 368 6.89 -19.83 1.76
N GLY A 369 6.81 -20.32 0.51
CA GLY A 369 7.81 -20.09 -0.53
C GLY A 369 7.85 -21.19 -1.57
N ARG A 370 8.94 -21.32 -2.30
CA ARG A 370 9.13 -22.39 -3.28
C ARG A 370 9.19 -23.75 -2.60
N GLY A 371 8.16 -24.58 -2.87
CA GLY A 371 8.06 -25.90 -2.25
C GLY A 371 7.70 -25.88 -0.76
N LEU A 372 7.37 -24.70 -0.21
CA LEU A 372 6.90 -24.52 1.16
C LEU A 372 5.45 -24.04 1.13
N ASP A 373 4.54 -24.85 1.69
CA ASP A 373 3.12 -24.51 1.80
C ASP A 373 2.67 -24.72 3.25
N GLY A 374 2.91 -23.73 4.08
CA GLY A 374 2.54 -23.76 5.50
C GLY A 374 3.33 -24.77 6.32
N VAL A 375 4.62 -24.85 6.09
CA VAL A 375 5.52 -25.68 6.91
C VAL A 375 5.70 -25.05 8.30
N GLU A 376 5.56 -25.83 9.36
CA GLU A 376 5.80 -25.34 10.72
C GLU A 376 7.22 -24.78 10.87
N ALA A 377 7.32 -23.52 11.28
CA ALA A 377 8.57 -22.75 11.31
C ALA A 377 8.53 -21.65 12.41
N ALA A 378 7.89 -21.94 13.54
CA ALA A 378 7.75 -20.97 14.63
C ALA A 378 9.10 -20.48 15.18
N ASP A 379 10.12 -21.37 15.23
CA ASP A 379 11.46 -21.00 15.70
C ASP A 379 12.22 -20.16 14.66
N ASP A 380 12.06 -20.45 13.37
CA ASP A 380 12.63 -19.62 12.30
C ASP A 380 11.99 -18.22 12.32
N MET A 381 10.66 -18.16 12.52
CA MET A 381 9.95 -16.88 12.68
C MET A 381 10.51 -16.08 13.85
N ARG A 382 10.67 -16.71 15.04
CA ARG A 382 11.25 -16.03 16.22
C ARG A 382 12.67 -15.53 15.94
N THR A 383 13.47 -16.31 15.23
CA THR A 383 14.84 -15.92 14.86
C THR A 383 14.85 -14.71 13.95
N ALA A 384 14.01 -14.70 12.90
CA ALA A 384 13.86 -13.56 12.02
C ALA A 384 13.34 -12.31 12.75
N TYR A 385 12.32 -12.46 13.60
CA TYR A 385 11.71 -11.37 14.35
C TYR A 385 12.65 -10.71 15.36
N LYS A 386 13.60 -11.44 15.95
CA LYS A 386 14.63 -10.86 16.82
C LYS A 386 15.55 -9.86 16.12
N ARG A 387 15.59 -9.87 14.79
CA ARG A 387 16.44 -8.99 13.97
C ARG A 387 15.71 -7.78 13.45
N ILE A 388 14.37 -7.78 13.47
CA ILE A 388 13.55 -6.69 12.94
C ILE A 388 13.83 -5.41 13.75
N GLN A 389 14.31 -4.39 13.04
CA GLN A 389 14.55 -3.06 13.57
C GLN A 389 13.43 -2.08 13.18
N VAL A 390 12.77 -2.32 12.05
CA VAL A 390 11.61 -1.56 11.60
C VAL A 390 10.46 -2.51 11.33
N ALA A 391 9.31 -2.27 11.94
CA ALA A 391 8.06 -2.91 11.61
C ALA A 391 7.26 -1.99 10.69
N ALA A 392 7.04 -2.42 9.45
CA ALA A 392 6.42 -1.60 8.43
C ALA A 392 5.03 -2.12 8.01
N LYS A 393 4.14 -1.19 7.69
CA LYS A 393 2.85 -1.44 7.05
C LYS A 393 2.47 -0.22 6.21
N ASN A 394 2.02 -0.45 4.98
CA ASN A 394 1.56 0.62 4.11
C ASN A 394 0.05 0.79 4.19
N VAL A 395 -0.39 2.04 4.15
CA VAL A 395 -1.79 2.45 3.99
C VAL A 395 -2.01 2.74 2.51
N ASP A 396 -3.01 2.10 1.94
CA ASP A 396 -3.34 2.18 0.52
C ASP A 396 -4.76 2.72 0.27
N SER A 397 -5.40 3.25 1.31
CA SER A 397 -6.75 3.79 1.26
C SER A 397 -6.90 4.93 2.25
N THR A 398 -7.60 5.98 1.83
CA THR A 398 -8.00 7.10 2.71
C THR A 398 -9.35 6.86 3.41
N GLU A 399 -9.99 5.71 3.16
CA GLU A 399 -11.29 5.37 3.76
C GLU A 399 -11.17 4.88 5.20
N HIS A 400 -9.99 4.45 5.62
CA HIS A 400 -9.70 4.02 6.98
C HIS A 400 -8.22 4.20 7.28
N ASP A 401 -7.90 4.40 8.53
CA ASP A 401 -6.52 4.50 9.01
C ASP A 401 -6.19 3.39 10.03
N ILE A 402 -5.05 3.54 10.69
CA ILE A 402 -4.55 2.56 11.67
C ILE A 402 -5.50 2.37 12.87
N ALA A 403 -6.34 3.36 13.20
CA ALA A 403 -7.29 3.30 14.31
C ALA A 403 -8.62 2.66 13.92
N ASP A 404 -8.92 2.59 12.62
CA ASP A 404 -10.23 2.14 12.10
C ASP A 404 -10.34 0.63 11.89
N SER A 405 -9.21 -0.08 11.83
CA SER A 405 -9.18 -1.49 11.48
C SER A 405 -8.41 -2.31 12.49
N ASP A 406 -9.07 -3.31 13.04
CA ASP A 406 -8.47 -4.31 13.93
C ASP A 406 -7.36 -5.13 13.27
N ASP A 407 -7.32 -5.19 11.93
CA ASP A 407 -6.23 -5.81 11.19
C ASP A 407 -4.89 -5.10 11.40
N TYR A 408 -4.86 -3.77 11.58
CA TYR A 408 -3.64 -3.05 11.87
C TYR A 408 -3.03 -3.47 13.20
N PHE A 409 -3.81 -3.50 14.28
CA PHE A 409 -3.24 -3.87 15.58
C PHE A 409 -2.97 -5.38 15.70
N GLN A 410 -3.73 -6.26 15.04
CA GLN A 410 -3.43 -7.68 15.10
C GLN A 410 -2.23 -8.08 14.23
N PHE A 411 -2.01 -7.49 13.05
CA PHE A 411 -0.86 -7.81 12.18
C PHE A 411 0.35 -6.95 12.50
N HIS A 412 0.25 -5.64 12.37
CA HIS A 412 1.36 -4.72 12.60
C HIS A 412 1.66 -4.57 14.09
N GLY A 413 0.67 -4.29 14.91
CA GLY A 413 0.82 -4.23 16.37
C GLY A 413 1.29 -5.55 16.97
N GLY A 414 0.79 -6.69 16.47
CA GLY A 414 1.26 -8.02 16.84
C GLY A 414 2.73 -8.27 16.49
N MET A 415 3.21 -7.74 15.36
CA MET A 415 4.63 -7.78 14.99
C MET A 415 5.46 -6.96 15.98
N VAL A 416 5.08 -5.72 16.27
CA VAL A 416 5.77 -4.83 17.22
C VAL A 416 5.83 -5.48 18.62
N ALA A 417 4.71 -5.96 19.15
CA ALA A 417 4.65 -6.63 20.45
C ALA A 417 5.53 -7.89 20.48
N THR A 418 5.57 -8.66 19.38
CA THR A 418 6.40 -9.87 19.28
C THR A 418 7.88 -9.53 19.28
N VAL A 419 8.32 -8.53 18.52
CA VAL A 419 9.71 -8.07 18.53
C VAL A 419 10.11 -7.58 19.93
N ARG A 420 9.28 -6.76 20.57
CA ARG A 420 9.50 -6.27 21.94
C ARG A 420 9.62 -7.41 22.94
N ALA A 421 8.72 -8.39 22.89
CA ALA A 421 8.77 -9.55 23.75
C ALA A 421 10.05 -10.40 23.56
N LEU A 422 10.53 -10.52 22.34
CA LEU A 422 11.71 -11.34 22.01
C LEU A 422 13.05 -10.64 22.26
N THR A 423 13.09 -9.31 22.20
CA THR A 423 14.34 -8.52 22.26
C THR A 423 14.44 -7.64 23.51
N GLY A 424 13.33 -7.30 24.14
CA GLY A 424 13.25 -6.28 25.18
C GLY A 424 13.38 -4.83 24.64
N GLN A 425 13.32 -4.64 23.31
CA GLN A 425 13.43 -3.34 22.65
C GLN A 425 12.27 -3.14 21.67
N ASP A 426 11.83 -1.90 21.52
CA ASP A 426 10.84 -1.54 20.51
C ASP A 426 11.51 -1.47 19.13
N PRO A 427 10.92 -2.09 18.11
CA PRO A 427 11.26 -1.76 16.74
C PRO A 427 10.66 -0.39 16.38
N ASP A 428 11.25 0.31 15.43
CA ASP A 428 10.60 1.48 14.86
C ASP A 428 9.31 1.06 14.15
N ALA A 429 8.20 1.72 14.45
CA ALA A 429 6.93 1.49 13.76
C ALA A 429 6.83 2.47 12.59
N PHE A 430 6.75 1.94 11.36
CA PHE A 430 6.65 2.73 10.15
C PHE A 430 5.32 2.46 9.45
N ILE A 431 4.58 3.52 9.17
CA ILE A 431 3.37 3.49 8.34
C ILE A 431 3.66 4.29 7.07
N GLY A 432 3.84 3.57 5.97
CA GLY A 432 4.01 4.17 4.66
C GLY A 432 2.66 4.59 4.07
N ASP A 433 2.62 5.73 3.38
CA ASP A 433 1.45 6.19 2.64
C ASP A 433 1.70 5.94 1.14
N SER A 434 0.91 5.05 0.57
CA SER A 434 0.97 4.71 -0.85
C SER A 434 -0.27 5.19 -1.63
N THR A 435 -1.08 6.10 -1.03
CA THR A 435 -2.29 6.65 -1.67
C THR A 435 -2.00 7.68 -2.76
#